data_ace2ff98c8e25061b1206e56b44dc25c
#
_entry.id   ace2ff98c8e25061b1206e56b44dc25c
#
_cell.length_a   1.000
_cell.length_b   1.000
_cell.length_c   1.000
_cell.angle_alpha   90.00
_cell.angle_beta   90.00
_cell.angle_gamma   90.00
#
_symmetry.space_group_name_H-M   'P 1'
#
loop_
_entity.id
_entity.type
_entity.pdbx_description
1 polymer ?
#
loop_
_entity_poly.entity_id
_entity_poly.type
_entity_poly.pdbx_seq_one_letter_code
_entity_poly.pdbx_strand_id
1 'polypeptide(L)' 'MQADHKKITRLLKTARGQVEGVLKMVEEDRYCIDIVNQLLAAEAVLRRAHCEVLRAHLGHCVAG' A
#
# COMPACT_ATOMS: atom_id res chain seq x y z
N MET A 1 -11.88 -1.30 -15.63
CA MET A 1 -11.75 -1.91 -14.30
C MET A 1 -13.07 -1.78 -13.56
N GLN A 2 -13.50 -2.81 -12.86
CA GLN A 2 -14.82 -2.86 -12.22
C GLN A 2 -14.82 -2.44 -10.75
N ALA A 3 -13.66 -2.22 -10.18
CA ALA A 3 -13.53 -1.84 -8.79
C ALA A 3 -13.86 -0.36 -8.57
N ASP A 4 -14.07 0.00 -7.30
CA ASP A 4 -14.34 1.38 -6.90
C ASP A 4 -13.07 2.23 -7.09
N HIS A 5 -13.07 3.05 -8.13
CA HIS A 5 -11.94 3.91 -8.47
C HIS A 5 -11.57 4.87 -7.33
N LYS A 6 -12.57 5.42 -6.64
CA LYS A 6 -12.31 6.36 -5.54
C LYS A 6 -11.59 5.68 -4.38
N LYS A 7 -12.05 4.50 -4.02
CA LYS A 7 -11.46 3.74 -2.93
C LYS A 7 -10.02 3.33 -3.25
N ILE A 8 -9.80 2.79 -4.45
CA ILE A 8 -8.48 2.35 -4.89
C ILE A 8 -7.53 3.54 -5.00
N THR A 9 -8.00 4.65 -5.56
CA THR A 9 -7.20 5.87 -5.68
C THR A 9 -6.75 6.36 -4.30
N ARG A 10 -7.67 6.37 -3.32
CA ARG A 10 -7.33 6.78 -1.96
C ARG A 10 -6.28 5.87 -1.34
N LEU A 11 -6.42 4.56 -1.50
CA LEU A 11 -5.46 3.59 -0.98
C LEU A 11 -4.07 3.80 -1.62
N LEU A 12 -4.04 3.99 -2.95
CA LEU A 12 -2.77 4.19 -3.65
C LEU A 12 -2.11 5.52 -3.28
N LYS A 13 -2.88 6.57 -3.08
CA LYS A 13 -2.32 7.85 -2.62
C LYS A 13 -1.74 7.72 -1.21
N THR A 14 -2.40 6.96 -0.34
CA THR A 14 -1.88 6.66 1.00
C THR A 14 -0.55 5.90 0.89
N ALA A 15 -0.49 4.86 0.07
CA ALA A 15 0.74 4.09 -0.13
C ALA A 15 1.85 4.97 -0.72
N ARG A 16 1.52 5.85 -1.67
CA ARG A 16 2.49 6.77 -2.25
C ARG A 16 3.12 7.66 -1.17
N GLY A 17 2.30 8.23 -0.30
CA GLY A 17 2.80 9.05 0.80
C GLY A 17 3.68 8.27 1.77
N GLN A 18 3.32 7.01 2.05
CA GLN A 18 4.13 6.14 2.89
C GLN A 18 5.47 5.82 2.25
N VAL A 19 5.51 5.58 0.93
CA VAL A 19 6.75 5.33 0.21
C VAL A 19 7.64 6.59 0.21
N GLU A 20 7.06 7.75 0.01
CA GLU A 20 7.79 9.02 0.10
C GLU A 20 8.40 9.20 1.50
N GLY A 21 7.64 8.85 2.55
CA GLY A 21 8.13 8.88 3.91
C GLY A 21 9.31 7.92 4.13
N VAL A 22 9.25 6.73 3.54
CA VAL A 22 10.36 5.78 3.61
C VAL A 22 11.61 6.30 2.92
N LEU A 23 11.45 6.92 1.74
CA LEU A 23 12.58 7.55 1.05
C LEU A 23 13.25 8.59 1.92
N LYS A 24 12.47 9.40 2.61
CA LYS A 24 13.01 10.41 3.53
C LYS A 24 13.75 9.76 4.70
N MET A 25 13.19 8.67 5.26
CA MET A 25 13.84 7.94 6.35
C MET A 25 15.19 7.37 5.92
N VAL A 26 15.29 6.86 4.70
CA VAL A 26 16.55 6.36 4.14
C VAL A 26 17.55 7.50 3.98
N GLU A 27 17.09 8.64 3.44
CA GLU A 27 17.95 9.82 3.28
C GLU A 27 18.49 10.31 4.61
N GLU A 28 17.69 10.21 5.68
CA GLU A 28 18.07 10.62 7.03
C GLU A 28 18.82 9.55 7.80
N ASP A 29 19.06 8.40 7.17
CA ASP A 29 19.74 7.27 7.78
C ASP A 29 19.08 6.83 9.10
N ARG A 30 17.75 6.73 9.07
CA ARG A 30 16.97 6.34 10.24
C ARG A 30 17.23 4.87 10.60
N TYR A 31 16.85 4.49 11.81
CA TYR A 31 17.03 3.13 12.30
C TYR A 31 16.32 2.12 11.40
N CYS A 32 17.05 1.04 11.04
CA CYS A 32 16.57 0.10 10.01
C CYS A 32 15.24 -0.58 10.39
N ILE A 33 15.00 -0.85 11.67
CA ILE A 33 13.74 -1.48 12.08
C ILE A 33 12.56 -0.52 11.89
N ASP A 34 12.76 0.79 12.10
CA ASP A 34 11.71 1.77 11.84
C ASP A 34 11.37 1.82 10.35
N ILE A 35 12.39 1.72 9.49
CA ILE A 35 12.21 1.69 8.04
C ILE A 35 11.45 0.43 7.64
N VAL A 36 11.82 -0.74 8.19
CA VAL A 36 11.13 -2.00 7.92
C VAL A 36 9.66 -1.90 8.32
N ASN A 37 9.38 -1.38 9.51
CA ASN A 37 7.99 -1.23 9.97
C ASN A 37 7.18 -0.34 9.04
N GLN A 38 7.77 0.72 8.52
CA GLN A 38 7.10 1.62 7.60
C GLN A 38 6.85 0.95 6.24
N LEU A 39 7.81 0.14 5.77
CA LEU A 39 7.63 -0.64 4.55
C LEU A 39 6.49 -1.65 4.70
N LEU A 40 6.42 -2.32 5.85
CA LEU A 40 5.33 -3.27 6.12
C LEU A 40 3.97 -2.57 6.10
N ALA A 41 3.90 -1.35 6.60
CA ALA A 41 2.67 -0.55 6.56
C ALA A 41 2.27 -0.24 5.11
N ALA A 42 3.21 0.14 4.27
CA ALA A 42 2.95 0.42 2.85
C ALA A 42 2.50 -0.85 2.12
N GLU A 43 3.14 -1.99 2.40
CA GLU A 43 2.76 -3.27 1.83
C GLU A 43 1.32 -3.63 2.18
N ALA A 44 0.89 -3.38 3.42
CA ALA A 44 -0.47 -3.67 3.86
C ALA A 44 -1.50 -2.83 3.10
N VAL A 45 -1.19 -1.56 2.82
CA VAL A 45 -2.08 -0.69 2.04
C VAL A 45 -2.17 -1.18 0.60
N LEU A 46 -1.03 -1.56 0.00
CA LEU A 46 -1.02 -2.09 -1.37
C LEU A 46 -1.80 -3.39 -1.46
N ARG A 47 -1.70 -4.26 -0.45
CA ARG A 47 -2.48 -5.49 -0.40
C ARG A 47 -3.97 -5.19 -0.39
N ARG A 48 -4.41 -4.21 0.40
CA ARG A 48 -5.82 -3.82 0.39
C ARG A 48 -6.26 -3.31 -0.97
N ALA A 49 -5.39 -2.56 -1.66
CA ALA A 49 -5.71 -2.04 -2.99
C ALA A 49 -5.88 -3.17 -4.00
N HIS A 50 -4.93 -4.13 -4.04
CA HIS A 50 -5.07 -5.22 -5.00
C HIS A 50 -6.22 -6.15 -4.64
N CYS A 51 -6.54 -6.34 -3.35
CA CYS A 51 -7.70 -7.13 -2.95
C CYS A 51 -9.00 -6.50 -3.43
N GLU A 52 -9.11 -5.16 -3.39
CA GLU A 52 -10.28 -4.47 -3.92
C GLU A 52 -10.46 -4.73 -5.42
N VAL A 53 -9.36 -4.69 -6.18
CA VAL A 53 -9.41 -4.97 -7.62
C VAL A 53 -9.80 -6.42 -7.87
N LEU A 54 -9.18 -7.36 -7.17
CA LEU A 54 -9.46 -8.79 -7.35
C LEU A 54 -10.88 -9.14 -6.94
N ARG A 55 -11.36 -8.58 -5.82
CA ARG A 55 -12.71 -8.84 -5.36
C ARG A 55 -13.74 -8.38 -6.38
N ALA A 56 -13.53 -7.23 -7.00
CA ALA A 56 -14.44 -6.72 -8.02
C ALA A 56 -14.43 -7.58 -9.28
N HIS A 57 -13.28 -8.16 -9.62
CA HIS A 57 -13.11 -8.98 -10.81
C HIS A 57 -13.52 -10.43 -10.58
N LEU A 58 -13.15 -11.03 -9.45
CA LEU A 58 -13.33 -12.45 -9.17
C LEU A 58 -14.41 -12.74 -8.13
N GLY A 59 -14.94 -11.72 -7.47
CA GLY A 59 -15.88 -11.89 -6.38
C GLY A 59 -15.24 -12.20 -5.03
N HIS A 60 -13.93 -12.38 -4.98
CA HIS A 60 -13.19 -12.64 -3.73
C HIS A 60 -11.73 -12.22 -3.87
N CYS A 61 -11.06 -12.07 -2.73
CA CYS A 61 -9.64 -11.74 -2.71
C CYS A 61 -8.82 -13.03 -2.55
N VAL A 62 -7.89 -13.26 -3.48
CA VAL A 62 -6.99 -14.42 -3.46
C VAL A 62 -5.58 -14.08 -2.97
N ALA A 63 -5.41 -12.96 -2.32
CA ALA A 63 -4.12 -12.59 -1.75
C ALA A 63 -3.80 -13.50 -0.58
N GLY A 64 -2.72 -14.18 -0.66
CA GLY A 64 -2.23 -15.02 0.42
C GLY A 64 -1.65 -14.23 1.57
#